data_aa6528ea1a1e0bc492d3a237aac541e5
#
_entry.id   aa6528ea1a1e0bc492d3a237aac541e5
#
_cell.length_a   1.000
_cell.length_b   1.000
_cell.length_c   1.000
_cell.angle_alpha   90.00
_cell.angle_beta   90.00
_cell.angle_gamma   90.00
#
_symmetry.space_group_name_H-M   'P 1'
#
loop_
_entity.id
_entity.type
_entity.pdbx_description
1 polymer ?
#
loop_
_entity_poly.entity_id
_entity_poly.type
_entity_poly.pdbx_seq_one_letter_code
_entity_poly.pdbx_strand_id
1 'polypeptide(L)'
;MAKVFDAAEVAKHNTSESCWVILYGKVYDVTDFLSEHPGGAKIILKLSGKDATEEYDPIHPPGTLETELKPECCLGTVDASTLPKVEGLAEPQEPAQGPPPVETLLNLDEIEEVASKQVSKKAWAYYYSASDDMFSKRFNNEVYKSILLRPRVFVDCTKCDLDTSILDYKLGMPIYVSPAAMARLGHPSGEAGIAEACRSFGAMQIISNNASMTPEQIVKDAAPDQVFGWQIYVQVDRKKSETMLARINKLKNIKFIVLTLDAPVPGKREDDERNSLAGASTAVTSGVKAAERTSDDTPDVSGASGGVGQQLFAGTDPSLTWQETLPWLAKHTDLPIVLKGLQTHEDAYLASLHTPQVKGIILSNHGGRASDTAPPAVYTLLEIRKYCPEVFDKLEVYVDGGIKRGTDVVKALCLGAKAVGIGRGALWGLAAGGVDGVRRTLQILADETKTAMRLLGVETVDKLGPQHINTRMAEQQIYDGPSGLDSLRRVFRAKL
;
A
#
# COMPACT_ATOMS: atom_id res chain seq x y z
N MET A 1 -44.37 -0.50 -7.24
CA MET A 1 -43.74 -1.08 -6.05
C MET A 1 -42.49 -1.81 -6.54
N ALA A 2 -41.33 -1.61 -5.89
CA ALA A 2 -40.14 -2.37 -6.24
C ALA A 2 -40.39 -3.87 -6.02
N LYS A 3 -39.93 -4.71 -6.94
CA LYS A 3 -40.11 -6.16 -6.88
C LYS A 3 -39.16 -6.69 -5.77
N VAL A 4 -39.65 -7.55 -4.88
CA VAL A 4 -38.87 -8.21 -3.84
C VAL A 4 -38.62 -9.65 -4.27
N PHE A 5 -37.36 -10.09 -4.21
CA PHE A 5 -36.94 -11.43 -4.64
C PHE A 5 -36.55 -12.27 -3.42
N ASP A 6 -36.86 -13.55 -3.48
CA ASP A 6 -36.32 -14.56 -2.57
C ASP A 6 -34.89 -14.91 -3.01
N ALA A 7 -33.98 -15.10 -2.05
CA ALA A 7 -32.58 -15.48 -2.35
C ALA A 7 -32.48 -16.80 -3.14
N ALA A 8 -33.40 -17.75 -2.90
CA ALA A 8 -33.47 -18.99 -3.67
C ALA A 8 -33.87 -18.78 -5.13
N GLU A 9 -34.62 -17.72 -5.46
CA GLU A 9 -34.89 -17.34 -6.85
C GLU A 9 -33.63 -16.77 -7.50
N VAL A 10 -32.95 -15.86 -6.84
CA VAL A 10 -31.68 -15.29 -7.34
C VAL A 10 -30.65 -16.38 -7.59
N ALA A 11 -30.57 -17.38 -6.74
CA ALA A 11 -29.64 -18.52 -6.86
C ALA A 11 -29.81 -19.36 -8.13
N LYS A 12 -30.96 -19.29 -8.79
CA LYS A 12 -31.20 -20.00 -10.07
C LYS A 12 -30.52 -19.31 -11.27
N HIS A 13 -30.18 -18.03 -11.13
CA HIS A 13 -29.60 -17.22 -12.18
C HIS A 13 -28.07 -17.16 -12.03
N ASN A 14 -27.41 -18.30 -12.21
CA ASN A 14 -25.98 -18.49 -11.95
C ASN A 14 -25.20 -19.03 -13.16
N THR A 15 -25.70 -18.77 -14.37
CA THR A 15 -25.07 -19.20 -15.64
C THR A 15 -24.71 -18.00 -16.51
N SER A 16 -23.92 -18.22 -17.58
CA SER A 16 -23.59 -17.17 -18.56
C SER A 16 -24.81 -16.67 -19.35
N GLU A 17 -25.89 -17.44 -19.37
CA GLU A 17 -27.12 -17.11 -20.08
C GLU A 17 -28.12 -16.38 -19.19
N SER A 18 -27.94 -16.49 -17.87
CA SER A 18 -28.75 -15.78 -16.89
C SER A 18 -27.91 -15.60 -15.61
N CYS A 19 -27.40 -14.38 -15.42
CA CYS A 19 -26.44 -14.07 -14.37
C CYS A 19 -26.95 -12.92 -13.50
N TRP A 20 -27.44 -13.25 -12.30
CA TRP A 20 -27.86 -12.24 -11.32
C TRP A 20 -26.94 -12.21 -10.12
N VAL A 21 -26.74 -11.02 -9.57
CA VAL A 21 -25.98 -10.82 -8.35
C VAL A 21 -26.76 -9.95 -7.36
N ILE A 22 -26.57 -10.17 -6.09
CA ILE A 22 -27.07 -9.28 -5.05
C ILE A 22 -25.93 -8.33 -4.64
N LEU A 23 -26.18 -7.02 -4.68
CA LEU A 23 -25.27 -5.98 -4.23
C LEU A 23 -26.05 -4.97 -3.38
N TYR A 24 -25.60 -4.77 -2.16
CA TYR A 24 -26.24 -3.85 -1.18
C TYR A 24 -27.75 -4.09 -1.02
N GLY A 25 -28.17 -5.37 -0.97
CA GLY A 25 -29.55 -5.77 -0.83
C GLY A 25 -30.42 -5.56 -2.06
N LYS A 26 -29.86 -5.18 -3.20
CA LYS A 26 -30.53 -5.06 -4.51
C LYS A 26 -30.09 -6.18 -5.44
N VAL A 27 -31.02 -6.64 -6.28
CA VAL A 27 -30.78 -7.68 -7.29
C VAL A 27 -30.48 -7.02 -8.64
N TYR A 28 -29.35 -7.37 -9.22
CA TYR A 28 -28.93 -6.88 -10.53
C TYR A 28 -28.81 -8.03 -11.52
N ASP A 29 -29.41 -7.87 -12.71
CA ASP A 29 -29.13 -8.72 -13.85
C ASP A 29 -27.90 -8.17 -14.59
N VAL A 30 -26.83 -8.93 -14.57
CA VAL A 30 -25.54 -8.57 -15.16
C VAL A 30 -25.17 -9.49 -16.33
N THR A 31 -26.15 -10.20 -16.89
CA THR A 31 -25.95 -11.16 -17.98
C THR A 31 -25.28 -10.51 -19.18
N ASP A 32 -25.81 -9.39 -19.67
CA ASP A 32 -25.24 -8.67 -20.81
C ASP A 32 -23.91 -7.99 -20.52
N PHE A 33 -23.66 -7.65 -19.24
CA PHE A 33 -22.45 -6.99 -18.80
C PHE A 33 -21.26 -7.96 -18.64
N LEU A 34 -21.48 -9.27 -18.67
CA LEU A 34 -20.41 -10.27 -18.51
C LEU A 34 -19.25 -10.08 -19.50
N SER A 35 -19.57 -9.74 -20.75
CA SER A 35 -18.56 -9.54 -21.80
C SER A 35 -17.82 -8.20 -21.72
N GLU A 36 -18.40 -7.22 -21.04
CA GLU A 36 -17.88 -5.85 -20.94
C GLU A 36 -17.08 -5.62 -19.63
N HIS A 37 -17.20 -6.54 -18.65
CA HIS A 37 -16.59 -6.38 -17.36
C HIS A 37 -15.04 -6.41 -17.44
N PRO A 38 -14.32 -5.35 -16.99
CA PRO A 38 -12.85 -5.25 -17.09
C PRO A 38 -12.09 -6.37 -16.38
N GLY A 39 -12.68 -6.96 -15.32
CA GLY A 39 -12.15 -8.11 -14.59
C GLY A 39 -12.45 -9.47 -15.22
N GLY A 40 -13.15 -9.48 -16.38
CA GLY A 40 -13.59 -10.68 -17.09
C GLY A 40 -14.85 -11.33 -16.52
N ALA A 41 -15.61 -12.02 -17.39
CA ALA A 41 -16.88 -12.67 -17.06
C ALA A 41 -16.77 -13.71 -15.92
N LYS A 42 -15.66 -14.41 -15.82
CA LYS A 42 -15.46 -15.51 -14.83
C LYS A 42 -15.60 -15.05 -13.38
N ILE A 43 -15.20 -13.80 -13.08
CA ILE A 43 -15.26 -13.26 -11.70
C ILE A 43 -16.73 -13.06 -11.31
N ILE A 44 -17.53 -12.47 -12.18
CA ILE A 44 -18.97 -12.28 -11.93
C ILE A 44 -19.68 -13.63 -11.84
N LEU A 45 -19.42 -14.54 -12.78
CA LEU A 45 -20.04 -15.87 -12.80
C LEU A 45 -19.75 -16.68 -11.53
N LYS A 46 -18.59 -16.50 -10.90
CA LYS A 46 -18.25 -17.14 -9.61
C LYS A 46 -19.17 -16.65 -8.46
N LEU A 47 -19.65 -15.43 -8.56
CA LEU A 47 -20.48 -14.76 -7.56
C LEU A 47 -21.95 -14.71 -7.94
N SER A 48 -22.30 -15.18 -9.14
CA SER A 48 -23.67 -15.18 -9.63
C SER A 48 -24.59 -16.04 -8.75
N GLY A 49 -25.82 -15.62 -8.62
CA GLY A 49 -26.82 -16.26 -7.74
C GLY A 49 -26.62 -16.03 -6.25
N LYS A 50 -25.69 -15.15 -5.84
CA LYS A 50 -25.31 -14.92 -4.43
C LYS A 50 -25.25 -13.44 -4.10
N ASP A 51 -25.16 -13.14 -2.79
CA ASP A 51 -24.75 -11.82 -2.33
C ASP A 51 -23.24 -11.65 -2.55
N ALA A 52 -22.88 -10.73 -3.43
CA ALA A 52 -21.52 -10.41 -3.83
C ALA A 52 -21.03 -9.07 -3.24
N THR A 53 -21.79 -8.48 -2.31
CA THR A 53 -21.48 -7.15 -1.76
C THR A 53 -20.09 -7.11 -1.11
N GLU A 54 -19.73 -8.13 -0.34
CA GLU A 54 -18.46 -8.21 0.38
C GLU A 54 -17.26 -8.32 -0.57
N GLU A 55 -17.41 -8.97 -1.72
CA GLU A 55 -16.39 -9.08 -2.74
C GLU A 55 -16.35 -7.86 -3.66
N TYR A 56 -17.48 -7.25 -3.92
CA TYR A 56 -17.64 -6.10 -4.82
C TYR A 56 -17.13 -4.80 -4.18
N ASP A 57 -17.57 -4.50 -2.95
CA ASP A 57 -17.40 -3.21 -2.30
C ASP A 57 -15.93 -2.76 -2.17
N PRO A 58 -14.97 -3.62 -1.77
CA PRO A 58 -13.59 -3.20 -1.63
C PRO A 58 -12.85 -2.96 -2.95
N ILE A 59 -13.36 -3.51 -4.06
CA ILE A 59 -12.69 -3.51 -5.36
C ILE A 59 -13.19 -2.36 -6.24
N HIS A 60 -14.48 -2.02 -6.12
CA HIS A 60 -15.12 -1.02 -6.97
C HIS A 60 -15.33 0.29 -6.20
N PRO A 61 -14.86 1.43 -6.75
CA PRO A 61 -15.13 2.73 -6.14
C PRO A 61 -16.64 3.00 -5.97
N PRO A 62 -17.05 3.75 -4.93
CA PRO A 62 -18.43 4.17 -4.78
C PRO A 62 -18.94 4.88 -6.05
N GLY A 63 -20.13 4.52 -6.50
CA GLY A 63 -20.75 5.07 -7.73
C GLY A 63 -20.44 4.27 -8.99
N THR A 64 -19.68 3.18 -8.93
CA THR A 64 -19.36 2.34 -10.09
C THR A 64 -20.62 1.69 -10.68
N LEU A 65 -21.56 1.22 -9.84
CA LEU A 65 -22.81 0.61 -10.33
C LEU A 65 -23.65 1.56 -11.17
N GLU A 66 -23.77 2.81 -10.73
CA GLU A 66 -24.53 3.85 -11.41
C GLU A 66 -23.85 4.32 -12.71
N THR A 67 -22.55 4.15 -12.83
CA THR A 67 -21.76 4.56 -13.99
C THR A 67 -21.72 3.47 -15.05
N GLU A 68 -21.55 2.21 -14.64
CA GLU A 68 -21.29 1.09 -15.54
C GLU A 68 -22.54 0.28 -15.90
N LEU A 69 -23.55 0.24 -15.01
CA LEU A 69 -24.77 -0.50 -15.27
C LEU A 69 -25.93 0.43 -15.63
N LYS A 70 -26.74 0.00 -16.61
CA LYS A 70 -27.97 0.69 -16.96
C LYS A 70 -29.01 0.55 -15.82
N PRO A 71 -29.87 1.55 -15.57
CA PRO A 71 -30.90 1.50 -14.54
C PRO A 71 -31.80 0.27 -14.58
N GLU A 72 -32.09 -0.25 -15.77
CA GLU A 72 -32.90 -1.44 -15.99
C GLU A 72 -32.24 -2.74 -15.50
N CYS A 73 -30.92 -2.77 -15.28
CA CYS A 73 -30.23 -3.92 -14.72
C CYS A 73 -30.62 -4.15 -13.25
N CYS A 74 -31.11 -3.13 -12.55
CA CYS A 74 -31.60 -3.25 -11.18
C CYS A 74 -33.04 -3.80 -11.18
N LEU A 75 -33.19 -5.08 -10.88
CA LEU A 75 -34.47 -5.78 -10.91
C LEU A 75 -35.39 -5.50 -9.71
N GLY A 76 -34.80 -5.14 -8.57
CA GLY A 76 -35.52 -4.91 -7.31
C GLY A 76 -34.64 -5.15 -6.08
N THR A 77 -35.25 -5.56 -4.97
CA THR A 77 -34.56 -5.83 -3.70
C THR A 77 -34.68 -7.30 -3.34
N VAL A 78 -33.71 -7.83 -2.58
CA VAL A 78 -33.79 -9.18 -2.00
C VAL A 78 -34.46 -9.13 -0.63
N ASP A 79 -35.25 -10.16 -0.31
CA ASP A 79 -35.74 -10.38 1.06
C ASP A 79 -34.57 -10.87 1.93
N ALA A 80 -34.08 -10.00 2.81
CA ALA A 80 -32.93 -10.28 3.67
C ALA A 80 -33.14 -11.51 4.58
N SER A 81 -34.40 -11.87 4.89
CA SER A 81 -34.70 -13.05 5.72
C SER A 81 -34.44 -14.38 5.01
N THR A 82 -34.36 -14.34 3.66
CA THR A 82 -34.15 -15.53 2.81
C THR A 82 -32.67 -15.73 2.44
N LEU A 83 -31.81 -14.78 2.75
CA LEU A 83 -30.37 -14.94 2.55
C LEU A 83 -29.82 -16.07 3.42
N PRO A 84 -28.95 -16.94 2.88
CA PRO A 84 -28.30 -17.98 3.68
C PRO A 84 -27.57 -17.34 4.86
N LYS A 85 -27.92 -17.75 6.08
CA LYS A 85 -27.07 -17.43 7.24
C LYS A 85 -25.72 -18.09 6.98
N VAL A 86 -24.65 -17.30 7.01
CA VAL A 86 -23.28 -17.82 6.92
C VAL A 86 -23.05 -18.68 8.15
N GLU A 87 -23.26 -20.01 8.02
CA GLU A 87 -22.87 -20.98 9.05
C GLU A 87 -21.35 -21.03 9.08
N GLY A 88 -20.76 -20.50 10.12
CA GLY A 88 -19.31 -20.60 10.34
C GLY A 88 -18.67 -19.45 11.11
N LEU A 89 -19.42 -18.45 11.50
CA LEU A 89 -19.01 -17.60 12.61
C LEU A 89 -19.52 -18.28 13.88
N ALA A 90 -18.62 -18.86 14.69
CA ALA A 90 -18.89 -18.99 16.10
C ALA A 90 -19.51 -17.66 16.53
N GLU A 91 -20.71 -17.69 17.13
CA GLU A 91 -21.30 -16.48 17.68
C GLU A 91 -20.20 -15.77 18.44
N PRO A 92 -19.94 -14.47 18.15
CA PRO A 92 -19.02 -13.73 18.97
C PRO A 92 -19.58 -13.88 20.39
N GLN A 93 -18.85 -14.51 21.30
CA GLN A 93 -19.06 -14.24 22.71
C GLN A 93 -19.03 -12.72 22.77
N GLU A 94 -20.19 -12.11 23.09
CA GLU A 94 -20.29 -10.68 23.25
C GLU A 94 -19.10 -10.22 24.08
N PRO A 95 -18.18 -9.41 23.55
CA PRO A 95 -17.26 -8.73 24.42
C PRO A 95 -18.14 -7.80 25.25
N ALA A 96 -18.15 -7.98 26.55
CA ALA A 96 -18.89 -7.16 27.48
C ALA A 96 -18.51 -5.66 27.43
N GLN A 97 -17.61 -5.30 26.52
CA GLN A 97 -17.21 -3.92 26.16
C GLN A 97 -16.82 -3.92 24.69
N GLY A 98 -17.33 -2.94 23.91
CA GLY A 98 -16.88 -2.65 22.54
C GLY A 98 -15.37 -2.42 22.48
N PRO A 99 -14.79 -2.25 21.26
CA PRO A 99 -13.36 -1.99 21.14
C PRO A 99 -12.96 -0.81 22.01
N PRO A 100 -11.74 -0.83 22.60
CA PRO A 100 -11.28 0.28 23.45
C PRO A 100 -11.26 1.57 22.63
N PRO A 101 -11.59 2.72 23.25
CA PRO A 101 -11.46 4.03 22.57
C PRO A 101 -10.04 4.22 22.02
N VAL A 102 -9.92 4.63 20.76
CA VAL A 102 -8.61 4.73 20.07
C VAL A 102 -7.62 5.66 20.78
N GLU A 103 -8.12 6.63 21.53
CA GLU A 103 -7.32 7.56 22.35
C GLU A 103 -6.56 6.85 23.48
N THR A 104 -7.04 5.70 23.92
CA THR A 104 -6.40 4.90 24.98
C THR A 104 -5.25 4.04 24.49
N LEU A 105 -5.13 3.84 23.17
CA LEU A 105 -4.08 3.02 22.57
C LEU A 105 -2.75 3.79 22.60
N LEU A 106 -1.69 3.17 23.12
CA LEU A 106 -0.42 3.82 23.42
C LEU A 106 0.66 3.58 22.37
N ASN A 107 0.49 2.58 21.51
CA ASN A 107 1.49 2.20 20.51
C ASN A 107 0.84 1.51 19.30
N LEU A 108 1.61 1.36 18.23
CA LEU A 108 1.13 0.77 16.97
C LEU A 108 0.82 -0.73 17.08
N ASP A 109 1.42 -1.45 18.04
CA ASP A 109 1.12 -2.87 18.25
C ASP A 109 -0.28 -3.04 18.87
N GLU A 110 -0.68 -2.16 19.81
CA GLU A 110 -2.04 -2.14 20.35
C GLU A 110 -3.07 -1.77 19.27
N ILE A 111 -2.75 -0.82 18.38
CA ILE A 111 -3.60 -0.49 17.24
C ILE A 111 -3.76 -1.70 16.30
N GLU A 112 -2.67 -2.41 15.98
CA GLU A 112 -2.70 -3.64 15.18
C GLU A 112 -3.55 -4.73 15.85
N GLU A 113 -3.44 -4.89 17.15
CA GLU A 113 -4.25 -5.86 17.92
C GLU A 113 -5.75 -5.55 17.85
N VAL A 114 -6.15 -4.29 18.05
CA VAL A 114 -7.55 -3.87 17.91
C VAL A 114 -8.05 -4.09 16.49
N ALA A 115 -7.28 -3.66 15.50
CA ALA A 115 -7.60 -3.84 14.08
C ALA A 115 -7.80 -5.31 13.71
N SER A 116 -6.97 -6.21 14.25
CA SER A 116 -7.04 -7.66 13.99
C SER A 116 -8.38 -8.29 14.37
N LYS A 117 -9.06 -7.70 15.35
CA LYS A 117 -10.36 -8.16 15.86
C LYS A 117 -11.55 -7.56 15.11
N GLN A 118 -11.33 -6.51 14.32
CA GLN A 118 -12.38 -5.76 13.62
C GLN A 118 -12.48 -6.06 12.14
N VAL A 119 -11.34 -6.37 11.49
CA VAL A 119 -11.34 -6.66 10.06
C VAL A 119 -11.77 -8.08 9.76
N SER A 120 -12.33 -8.32 8.57
CA SER A 120 -12.63 -9.66 8.10
C SER A 120 -11.35 -10.52 7.99
N LYS A 121 -11.50 -11.85 8.05
CA LYS A 121 -10.37 -12.79 7.84
C LYS A 121 -9.66 -12.55 6.52
N LYS A 122 -10.40 -12.20 5.46
CA LYS A 122 -9.87 -11.87 4.13
C LYS A 122 -9.02 -10.60 4.18
N ALA A 123 -9.53 -9.53 4.78
CA ALA A 123 -8.80 -8.27 4.95
C ALA A 123 -7.53 -8.46 5.79
N TRP A 124 -7.65 -9.20 6.90
CA TRP A 124 -6.50 -9.53 7.73
C TRP A 124 -5.44 -10.32 6.96
N ALA A 125 -5.82 -11.40 6.28
CA ALA A 125 -4.90 -12.21 5.49
C ALA A 125 -4.19 -11.38 4.43
N TYR A 126 -4.92 -10.50 3.72
CA TYR A 126 -4.32 -9.62 2.72
C TYR A 126 -3.35 -8.59 3.32
N TYR A 127 -3.73 -7.89 4.41
CA TYR A 127 -2.88 -6.84 5.00
C TYR A 127 -1.70 -7.40 5.78
N TYR A 128 -1.96 -8.44 6.60
CA TYR A 128 -0.96 -8.98 7.52
C TYR A 128 0.11 -9.80 6.81
N SER A 129 -0.27 -10.54 5.77
CA SER A 129 0.67 -11.42 5.05
C SER A 129 1.87 -10.69 4.46
N ALA A 130 2.94 -11.40 4.33
CA ALA A 130 4.15 -11.03 3.61
C ALA A 130 4.65 -12.23 2.83
N SER A 131 5.77 -12.10 2.12
CA SER A 131 6.30 -13.20 1.30
C SER A 131 6.85 -14.32 2.15
N ASP A 132 6.64 -15.54 1.70
CA ASP A 132 7.19 -16.81 2.19
C ASP A 132 7.11 -16.91 3.73
N ASP A 133 8.25 -16.98 4.43
CA ASP A 133 8.34 -17.12 5.90
C ASP A 133 8.11 -15.81 6.68
N MET A 134 7.84 -14.71 5.99
CA MET A 134 7.67 -13.36 6.55
C MET A 134 8.90 -12.88 7.35
N PHE A 135 10.09 -13.36 7.02
CA PHE A 135 11.33 -12.96 7.67
C PHE A 135 11.57 -11.46 7.51
N SER A 136 11.56 -10.94 6.27
CA SER A 136 11.77 -9.52 5.99
C SER A 136 10.75 -8.63 6.67
N LYS A 137 9.47 -9.07 6.78
CA LYS A 137 8.43 -8.33 7.50
C LYS A 137 8.82 -8.08 8.97
N ARG A 138 9.29 -9.10 9.66
CA ARG A 138 9.71 -9.00 11.07
C ARG A 138 11.01 -8.22 11.18
N PHE A 139 11.99 -8.58 10.36
CA PHE A 139 13.32 -8.00 10.39
C PHE A 139 13.36 -6.52 10.07
N ASN A 140 12.43 -6.02 9.22
CA ASN A 140 12.30 -4.59 8.92
C ASN A 140 12.16 -3.70 10.17
N ASN A 141 11.50 -4.18 11.23
CA ASN A 141 11.43 -3.44 12.50
C ASN A 141 12.57 -3.81 13.44
N GLU A 142 12.90 -5.09 13.56
CA GLU A 142 13.92 -5.57 14.48
C GLU A 142 15.29 -4.94 14.25
N VAL A 143 15.61 -4.67 12.98
CA VAL A 143 16.89 -4.05 12.60
C VAL A 143 17.12 -2.70 13.28
N TYR A 144 16.07 -1.92 13.52
CA TYR A 144 16.22 -0.63 14.21
C TYR A 144 16.73 -0.78 15.65
N LYS A 145 16.56 -1.95 16.30
CA LYS A 145 17.10 -2.23 17.64
C LYS A 145 18.63 -2.33 17.65
N SER A 146 19.27 -2.60 16.51
CA SER A 146 20.72 -2.61 16.36
C SER A 146 21.35 -1.22 16.20
N ILE A 147 20.53 -0.18 16.08
CA ILE A 147 20.95 1.22 16.01
C ILE A 147 20.59 1.88 17.34
N LEU A 148 21.58 2.33 18.09
CA LEU A 148 21.36 2.93 19.41
C LEU A 148 21.38 4.45 19.32
N LEU A 149 20.46 5.09 20.04
CA LEU A 149 20.48 6.55 20.23
C LEU A 149 21.62 6.95 21.16
N ARG A 150 22.14 8.18 21.00
CA ARG A 150 23.18 8.78 21.83
C ARG A 150 22.64 10.03 22.54
N PRO A 151 21.85 9.88 23.62
CA PRO A 151 21.25 10.99 24.34
C PRO A 151 22.28 11.99 24.85
N ARG A 152 21.90 13.27 24.92
CA ARG A 152 22.69 14.36 25.44
C ARG A 152 22.01 14.93 26.68
N VAL A 153 22.83 15.40 27.63
CA VAL A 153 22.33 16.02 28.86
C VAL A 153 22.73 17.49 28.94
N PHE A 154 22.02 18.27 29.74
CA PHE A 154 22.20 19.72 29.87
C PHE A 154 22.04 20.50 28.57
N VAL A 155 21.17 20.03 27.67
CA VAL A 155 20.76 20.74 26.45
C VAL A 155 19.35 21.25 26.64
N ASP A 156 19.09 22.48 26.26
CA ASP A 156 17.73 23.03 26.25
C ASP A 156 16.86 22.26 25.26
N CYS A 157 15.80 21.64 25.75
CA CYS A 157 14.85 20.85 24.93
C CYS A 157 13.41 21.40 24.99
N THR A 158 13.24 22.66 25.40
CA THR A 158 11.93 23.30 25.49
C THR A 158 11.26 23.43 24.12
N LYS A 159 12.04 23.74 23.08
CA LYS A 159 11.58 23.79 21.69
C LYS A 159 11.91 22.48 20.99
N CYS A 160 10.91 21.96 20.26
CA CYS A 160 11.10 20.82 19.37
C CYS A 160 10.05 20.84 18.29
N ASP A 161 10.48 20.92 17.05
CA ASP A 161 9.66 21.02 15.87
C ASP A 161 9.89 19.82 14.93
N LEU A 162 8.80 19.30 14.36
CA LEU A 162 8.81 18.23 13.38
C LEU A 162 8.69 18.73 11.95
N ASP A 163 8.53 20.02 11.73
CA ASP A 163 8.37 20.59 10.39
C ASP A 163 9.53 20.17 9.49
N THR A 164 9.20 19.82 8.28
CA THR A 164 10.15 19.41 7.24
C THR A 164 9.66 19.81 5.86
N SER A 165 10.37 19.41 4.83
CA SER A 165 9.94 19.55 3.44
C SER A 165 10.23 18.28 2.65
N ILE A 166 9.40 17.98 1.66
CA ILE A 166 9.59 16.91 0.69
C ILE A 166 9.41 17.52 -0.70
N LEU A 167 10.40 17.41 -1.58
CA LEU A 167 10.39 17.99 -2.93
C LEU A 167 9.94 19.46 -2.91
N ASP A 168 10.49 20.25 -1.97
CA ASP A 168 10.17 21.65 -1.71
C ASP A 168 8.75 21.94 -1.13
N TYR A 169 7.91 20.92 -0.91
CA TYR A 169 6.62 21.07 -0.25
C TYR A 169 6.78 20.96 1.26
N LYS A 170 6.24 21.95 1.98
CA LYS A 170 6.26 21.99 3.45
C LYS A 170 5.34 20.91 4.03
N LEU A 171 5.82 20.22 5.04
CA LEU A 171 5.09 19.21 5.81
C LEU A 171 5.25 19.49 7.30
N GLY A 172 4.20 19.19 8.09
CA GLY A 172 4.21 19.34 9.53
C GLY A 172 4.90 18.20 10.30
N MET A 173 5.37 17.17 9.59
CA MET A 173 6.13 16.05 10.18
C MET A 173 6.90 15.26 9.13
N PRO A 174 8.03 14.61 9.52
CA PRO A 174 8.83 13.78 8.61
C PRO A 174 8.27 12.35 8.47
N ILE A 175 6.95 12.21 8.54
CA ILE A 175 6.26 10.91 8.43
C ILE A 175 5.18 11.04 7.37
N TYR A 176 5.16 10.09 6.44
CA TYR A 176 4.14 10.02 5.40
C TYR A 176 3.44 8.66 5.38
N VAL A 177 2.25 8.60 4.79
CA VAL A 177 1.58 7.33 4.54
C VAL A 177 2.05 6.78 3.20
N SER A 178 2.72 5.62 3.25
CA SER A 178 3.18 4.86 2.07
C SER A 178 2.00 4.34 1.25
N PRO A 179 2.16 4.11 -0.06
CA PRO A 179 1.10 3.58 -0.89
C PRO A 179 0.65 2.22 -0.37
N ALA A 180 -0.61 2.15 0.03
CA ALA A 180 -1.26 0.94 0.50
C ALA A 180 -2.61 0.78 -0.20
N ALA A 181 -2.82 -0.39 -0.80
CA ALA A 181 -4.01 -0.66 -1.59
C ALA A 181 -5.20 -1.09 -0.72
N MET A 182 -6.41 -0.91 -1.24
CA MET A 182 -7.63 -1.51 -0.73
C MET A 182 -7.99 -1.07 0.70
N ALA A 183 -7.81 0.22 1.03
CA ALA A 183 -8.05 0.72 2.39
C ALA A 183 -9.50 0.52 2.86
N ARG A 184 -10.48 0.42 1.94
CA ARG A 184 -11.87 0.11 2.28
C ARG A 184 -12.12 -1.31 2.81
N LEU A 185 -11.17 -2.23 2.65
CA LEU A 185 -11.21 -3.50 3.37
C LEU A 185 -11.08 -3.32 4.90
N GLY A 186 -10.45 -2.24 5.34
CA GLY A 186 -10.31 -1.92 6.76
C GLY A 186 -11.46 -1.08 7.31
N HIS A 187 -11.93 -0.09 6.52
CA HIS A 187 -12.99 0.82 6.96
C HIS A 187 -13.62 1.54 5.74
N PRO A 188 -14.94 1.82 5.74
CA PRO A 188 -15.61 2.46 4.60
C PRO A 188 -15.05 3.81 4.17
N SER A 189 -14.43 4.59 5.07
CA SER A 189 -13.80 5.87 4.71
C SER A 189 -12.55 5.72 3.82
N GLY A 190 -11.95 4.53 3.77
CA GLY A 190 -10.88 4.18 2.85
C GLY A 190 -9.72 5.16 2.80
N GLU A 191 -9.17 5.35 1.63
CA GLU A 191 -8.03 6.25 1.39
C GLU A 191 -8.36 7.72 1.63
N ALA A 192 -9.63 8.13 1.48
CA ALA A 192 -10.09 9.48 1.80
C ALA A 192 -10.05 9.76 3.32
N GLY A 193 -10.38 8.74 4.14
CA GLY A 193 -10.24 8.84 5.60
C GLY A 193 -8.78 8.99 6.04
N ILE A 194 -7.84 8.29 5.36
CA ILE A 194 -6.41 8.48 5.57
C ILE A 194 -5.99 9.92 5.20
N ALA A 195 -6.47 10.44 4.06
CA ALA A 195 -6.19 11.80 3.60
C ALA A 195 -6.66 12.85 4.62
N GLU A 196 -7.87 12.67 5.16
CA GLU A 196 -8.42 13.55 6.21
C GLU A 196 -7.56 13.55 7.48
N ALA A 197 -7.13 12.36 7.93
CA ALA A 197 -6.27 12.25 9.10
C ALA A 197 -4.90 12.91 8.85
N CYS A 198 -4.28 12.68 7.68
CA CYS A 198 -3.01 13.31 7.31
C CYS A 198 -3.08 14.84 7.32
N ARG A 199 -4.20 15.42 6.89
CA ARG A 199 -4.41 16.88 6.92
C ARG A 199 -4.22 17.48 8.31
N SER A 200 -4.66 16.79 9.36
CA SER A 200 -4.58 17.27 10.74
C SER A 200 -3.13 17.44 11.24
N PHE A 201 -2.18 16.80 10.60
CA PHE A 201 -0.75 16.80 10.96
C PHE A 201 0.14 17.47 9.89
N GLY A 202 -0.44 17.99 8.82
CA GLY A 202 0.36 18.40 7.66
C GLY A 202 1.20 17.23 7.09
N ALA A 203 0.73 15.99 7.28
CA ALA A 203 1.41 14.80 6.77
C ALA A 203 1.02 14.54 5.31
N MET A 204 1.91 13.90 4.57
CA MET A 204 1.69 13.52 3.18
C MET A 204 1.15 12.09 3.07
N GLN A 205 0.28 11.87 2.08
CA GLN A 205 -0.13 10.53 1.66
C GLN A 205 0.35 10.24 0.25
N ILE A 206 0.93 9.06 0.03
CA ILE A 206 1.15 8.51 -1.30
C ILE A 206 0.00 7.56 -1.60
N ILE A 207 -0.81 7.92 -2.59
CA ILE A 207 -1.99 7.15 -2.99
C ILE A 207 -1.55 5.97 -3.85
N SER A 208 -2.04 4.77 -3.55
CA SER A 208 -1.77 3.57 -4.34
C SER A 208 -2.51 3.59 -5.68
N ASN A 209 -1.88 3.08 -6.74
CA ASN A 209 -2.56 2.79 -8.01
C ASN A 209 -3.77 1.85 -7.86
N ASN A 210 -3.69 0.99 -6.84
CA ASN A 210 -4.74 0.01 -6.51
C ASN A 210 -5.56 0.46 -5.28
N ALA A 211 -5.75 1.78 -5.14
CA ALA A 211 -6.64 2.32 -4.11
C ALA A 211 -8.08 1.85 -4.35
N SER A 212 -8.83 1.68 -3.27
CA SER A 212 -10.25 1.29 -3.31
C SER A 212 -11.21 2.45 -3.63
N MET A 213 -10.66 3.64 -3.82
CA MET A 213 -11.37 4.86 -4.21
C MET A 213 -10.69 5.52 -5.40
N THR A 214 -11.44 6.32 -6.17
CA THR A 214 -10.84 7.08 -7.28
C THR A 214 -9.93 8.20 -6.77
N PRO A 215 -8.92 8.60 -7.55
CA PRO A 215 -8.03 9.71 -7.15
C PRO A 215 -8.80 10.98 -6.77
N GLU A 216 -9.85 11.32 -7.54
CA GLU A 216 -10.68 12.50 -7.30
C GLU A 216 -11.45 12.39 -5.98
N GLN A 217 -11.98 11.21 -5.65
CA GLN A 217 -12.68 10.99 -4.38
C GLN A 217 -11.74 11.15 -3.18
N ILE A 218 -10.49 10.70 -3.31
CA ILE A 218 -9.50 10.78 -2.24
C ILE A 218 -9.08 12.23 -1.97
N VAL A 219 -8.88 13.03 -3.03
CA VAL A 219 -8.41 14.41 -2.89
C VAL A 219 -9.55 15.43 -2.85
N LYS A 220 -10.81 15.01 -2.89
CA LYS A 220 -11.99 15.90 -2.99
C LYS A 220 -12.02 16.99 -1.91
N ASP A 221 -11.77 16.58 -0.67
CA ASP A 221 -11.86 17.47 0.51
C ASP A 221 -10.47 17.88 1.02
N ALA A 222 -9.43 17.73 0.17
CA ALA A 222 -8.07 18.11 0.52
C ALA A 222 -7.93 19.63 0.65
N ALA A 223 -7.14 20.08 1.63
CA ALA A 223 -6.74 21.47 1.72
C ALA A 223 -5.88 21.86 0.51
N PRO A 224 -5.88 23.14 0.07
CA PRO A 224 -5.13 23.56 -1.12
C PRO A 224 -3.64 23.28 -1.06
N ASP A 225 -3.05 23.27 0.13
CA ASP A 225 -1.63 23.01 0.42
C ASP A 225 -1.34 21.56 0.80
N GLN A 226 -2.36 20.71 0.92
CA GLN A 226 -2.17 19.30 1.24
C GLN A 226 -1.47 18.56 0.09
N VAL A 227 -0.42 17.83 0.41
CA VAL A 227 0.48 17.18 -0.55
C VAL A 227 0.14 15.69 -0.69
N PHE A 228 0.01 15.25 -1.94
CA PHE A 228 -0.14 13.83 -2.28
C PHE A 228 0.91 13.42 -3.32
N GLY A 229 1.38 12.18 -3.20
CA GLY A 229 2.03 11.46 -4.29
C GLY A 229 1.06 10.47 -4.92
N TRP A 230 1.26 10.15 -6.19
CA TRP A 230 0.54 9.06 -6.86
C TRP A 230 1.49 7.92 -7.18
N GLN A 231 1.26 6.75 -6.59
CA GLN A 231 2.05 5.56 -6.90
C GLN A 231 1.48 4.85 -8.12
N ILE A 232 2.37 4.42 -9.02
CA ILE A 232 2.02 3.71 -10.24
C ILE A 232 2.77 2.36 -10.35
N TYR A 233 2.03 1.34 -10.82
CA TYR A 233 2.59 0.17 -11.50
C TYR A 233 2.32 0.35 -12.98
N VAL A 234 3.38 0.33 -13.79
CA VAL A 234 3.21 0.45 -15.25
C VAL A 234 2.59 -0.84 -15.78
N GLN A 235 1.54 -0.71 -16.59
CA GLN A 235 0.84 -1.84 -17.17
C GLN A 235 1.47 -2.28 -18.49
N VAL A 236 1.37 -3.57 -18.83
CA VAL A 236 1.74 -4.11 -20.16
C VAL A 236 0.99 -3.34 -21.26
N ASP A 237 -0.31 -3.13 -21.07
CA ASP A 237 -1.06 -2.17 -21.88
C ASP A 237 -0.75 -0.74 -21.42
N ARG A 238 0.24 -0.13 -22.05
CA ARG A 238 0.73 1.22 -21.74
C ARG A 238 -0.38 2.27 -21.78
N LYS A 239 -1.42 2.11 -22.65
CA LYS A 239 -2.53 3.06 -22.76
C LYS A 239 -3.29 3.21 -21.46
N LYS A 240 -3.42 2.15 -20.67
CA LYS A 240 -4.05 2.21 -19.34
C LYS A 240 -3.27 3.13 -18.40
N SER A 241 -1.94 2.98 -18.36
CA SER A 241 -1.06 3.83 -17.57
C SER A 241 -1.05 5.28 -18.06
N GLU A 242 -1.05 5.51 -19.38
CA GLU A 242 -1.10 6.83 -20.00
C GLU A 242 -2.42 7.57 -19.68
N THR A 243 -3.54 6.86 -19.76
CA THR A 243 -4.85 7.39 -19.37
C THR A 243 -4.88 7.79 -17.92
N MET A 244 -4.33 6.96 -17.03
CA MET A 244 -4.25 7.27 -15.60
C MET A 244 -3.34 8.49 -15.35
N LEU A 245 -2.16 8.56 -15.96
CA LEU A 245 -1.27 9.72 -15.83
C LEU A 245 -1.94 11.02 -16.33
N ALA A 246 -2.64 10.98 -17.47
CA ALA A 246 -3.38 12.12 -17.98
C ALA A 246 -4.49 12.59 -17.02
N ARG A 247 -5.09 11.66 -16.27
CA ARG A 247 -6.08 11.95 -15.22
C ARG A 247 -5.41 12.58 -13.99
N ILE A 248 -4.33 11.99 -13.51
CA ILE A 248 -3.56 12.45 -12.35
C ILE A 248 -2.97 13.85 -12.56
N ASN A 249 -2.45 14.15 -13.74
CA ASN A 249 -1.89 15.46 -14.08
C ASN A 249 -2.91 16.62 -13.92
N LYS A 250 -4.22 16.34 -13.88
CA LYS A 250 -5.26 17.35 -13.66
C LYS A 250 -5.51 17.65 -12.19
N LEU A 251 -5.03 16.82 -11.27
CA LEU A 251 -5.28 16.92 -9.83
C LEU A 251 -4.19 17.74 -9.14
N LYS A 252 -4.51 18.98 -8.81
CA LYS A 252 -3.54 19.98 -8.29
C LYS A 252 -2.87 19.57 -6.97
N ASN A 253 -3.49 18.73 -6.15
CA ASN A 253 -2.94 18.26 -4.89
C ASN A 253 -1.94 17.10 -5.07
N ILE A 254 -1.94 16.42 -6.22
CA ILE A 254 -0.92 15.41 -6.53
C ILE A 254 0.31 16.13 -7.09
N LYS A 255 1.44 15.99 -6.40
CA LYS A 255 2.65 16.78 -6.63
C LYS A 255 3.78 16.01 -7.29
N PHE A 256 3.74 14.69 -7.26
CA PHE A 256 4.77 13.82 -7.83
C PHE A 256 4.24 12.42 -8.09
N ILE A 257 4.94 11.70 -8.96
CA ILE A 257 4.66 10.31 -9.30
C ILE A 257 5.66 9.41 -8.57
N VAL A 258 5.16 8.31 -7.99
CA VAL A 258 5.99 7.27 -7.35
C VAL A 258 5.95 6.01 -8.20
N LEU A 259 7.03 5.73 -8.91
CA LEU A 259 7.17 4.49 -9.69
C LEU A 259 7.67 3.37 -8.78
N THR A 260 6.86 2.32 -8.61
CA THR A 260 7.24 1.15 -7.80
C THR A 260 7.93 0.09 -8.65
N LEU A 261 9.11 -0.36 -8.20
CA LEU A 261 10.04 -1.22 -8.94
C LEU A 261 10.34 -2.55 -8.25
N ASP A 262 10.05 -2.69 -6.94
CA ASP A 262 10.39 -3.86 -6.11
C ASP A 262 9.43 -5.04 -6.24
N ALA A 263 8.42 -4.92 -7.09
CA ALA A 263 7.43 -5.97 -7.29
C ALA A 263 7.03 -6.06 -8.78
N PRO A 264 7.96 -6.42 -9.67
CA PRO A 264 7.65 -6.70 -11.09
C PRO A 264 6.72 -7.90 -11.23
N VAL A 265 6.74 -8.79 -10.25
CA VAL A 265 5.85 -9.94 -10.10
C VAL A 265 5.36 -10.00 -8.64
N PRO A 266 4.17 -10.57 -8.37
CA PRO A 266 3.68 -10.70 -7.00
C PRO A 266 4.54 -11.66 -6.19
N GLY A 267 4.91 -11.30 -4.96
CA GLY A 267 5.49 -12.22 -4.01
C GLY A 267 4.45 -13.26 -3.55
N LYS A 268 4.90 -14.46 -3.19
CA LYS A 268 4.06 -15.53 -2.65
C LYS A 268 3.58 -15.15 -1.24
N ARG A 269 2.27 -15.01 -1.05
CA ARG A 269 1.65 -14.63 0.24
C ARG A 269 0.72 -15.75 0.69
N GLU A 270 1.27 -16.70 1.44
CA GLU A 270 0.58 -17.95 1.74
C GLU A 270 -0.76 -17.78 2.44
N ASP A 271 -0.90 -16.85 3.40
CA ASP A 271 -2.16 -16.62 4.10
C ASP A 271 -3.25 -16.03 3.19
N ASP A 272 -2.87 -15.10 2.29
CA ASP A 272 -3.75 -14.52 1.29
C ASP A 272 -4.19 -15.59 0.26
N GLU A 273 -3.26 -16.44 -0.18
CA GLU A 273 -3.53 -17.54 -1.10
C GLU A 273 -4.39 -18.64 -0.46
N ARG A 274 -4.09 -19.06 0.78
CA ARG A 274 -4.90 -20.06 1.52
C ARG A 274 -6.34 -19.58 1.71
N ASN A 275 -6.53 -18.31 2.01
CA ASN A 275 -7.88 -17.77 2.17
C ASN A 275 -8.67 -17.80 0.86
N SER A 276 -8.01 -17.56 -0.27
CA SER A 276 -8.60 -17.71 -1.60
C SER A 276 -8.93 -19.17 -1.94
N LEU A 277 -8.06 -20.12 -1.59
CA LEU A 277 -8.26 -21.55 -1.79
C LEU A 277 -9.39 -22.10 -0.91
N ALA A 278 -9.50 -21.65 0.34
CA ALA A 278 -10.59 -22.04 1.25
C ALA A 278 -11.96 -21.60 0.71
N GLY A 279 -12.06 -20.39 0.14
CA GLY A 279 -13.27 -19.94 -0.55
C GLY A 279 -13.59 -20.76 -1.81
N ALA A 280 -12.59 -21.35 -2.48
CA ALA A 280 -12.78 -22.25 -3.60
C ALA A 280 -13.17 -23.68 -3.17
N SER A 281 -12.72 -24.15 -2.01
CA SER A 281 -13.01 -25.50 -1.49
C SER A 281 -14.48 -25.66 -1.06
N THR A 282 -15.13 -24.60 -0.56
CA THR A 282 -16.57 -24.62 -0.28
C THR A 282 -17.42 -24.68 -1.56
N ALA A 283 -16.84 -24.33 -2.73
CA ALA A 283 -17.50 -24.48 -4.03
C ALA A 283 -17.31 -25.89 -4.65
N VAL A 284 -16.32 -26.67 -4.22
CA VAL A 284 -16.00 -28.02 -4.76
C VAL A 284 -16.94 -29.10 -4.21
N THR A 285 -17.64 -28.87 -3.11
CA THR A 285 -18.69 -29.79 -2.65
C THR A 285 -19.93 -29.80 -3.55
N SER A 286 -20.00 -28.97 -4.59
CA SER A 286 -21.04 -28.95 -5.61
C SER A 286 -20.57 -29.44 -7.00
N GLY A 287 -19.82 -30.54 -7.05
CA GLY A 287 -19.81 -31.47 -8.19
C GLY A 287 -19.23 -31.02 -9.53
N VAL A 288 -18.29 -30.07 -9.63
CA VAL A 288 -17.59 -29.75 -10.89
C VAL A 288 -16.11 -30.15 -10.81
N LYS A 289 -15.71 -31.11 -11.66
CA LYS A 289 -14.32 -31.60 -11.80
C LYS A 289 -13.40 -30.49 -12.32
N ALA A 290 -12.25 -30.33 -11.66
CA ALA A 290 -11.14 -29.50 -12.14
C ALA A 290 -10.54 -30.10 -13.41
N ALA A 291 -10.34 -29.30 -14.46
CA ALA A 291 -9.63 -29.71 -15.66
C ALA A 291 -8.12 -29.89 -15.41
N GLU A 292 -7.55 -30.99 -15.91
CA GLU A 292 -6.14 -31.32 -15.82
C GLU A 292 -5.27 -30.30 -16.58
N ARG A 293 -4.13 -29.92 -15.98
CA ARG A 293 -3.13 -29.04 -16.59
C ARG A 293 -2.22 -29.85 -17.51
N THR A 294 -2.04 -29.41 -18.75
CA THR A 294 -0.97 -29.85 -19.65
C THR A 294 0.18 -28.83 -19.57
N SER A 295 1.39 -29.36 -19.56
CA SER A 295 2.66 -28.68 -19.24
C SER A 295 3.31 -28.05 -20.48
N ASP A 296 2.71 -27.09 -21.15
CA ASP A 296 3.46 -26.39 -22.22
C ASP A 296 2.77 -25.08 -22.69
N ASP A 297 2.44 -24.18 -21.76
CA ASP A 297 1.97 -22.85 -22.15
C ASP A 297 2.64 -21.75 -21.30
N THR A 298 3.20 -20.77 -22.02
CA THR A 298 3.56 -19.45 -21.47
C THR A 298 2.41 -18.93 -20.60
N PRO A 299 2.69 -18.30 -19.45
CA PRO A 299 1.66 -17.97 -18.49
C PRO A 299 0.67 -16.95 -19.07
N ASP A 300 -0.49 -17.43 -19.47
CA ASP A 300 -1.66 -16.61 -19.68
C ASP A 300 -2.12 -16.09 -18.30
N VAL A 301 -1.82 -14.84 -18.01
CA VAL A 301 -2.10 -14.17 -16.72
C VAL A 301 -3.60 -13.89 -16.52
N SER A 302 -4.47 -14.33 -17.45
CA SER A 302 -5.93 -14.12 -17.44
C SER A 302 -6.71 -15.10 -16.56
N GLY A 303 -6.03 -16.00 -15.82
CA GLY A 303 -6.63 -17.06 -15.02
C GLY A 303 -6.21 -17.08 -13.54
N ALA A 304 -5.97 -15.96 -12.89
CA ALA A 304 -5.45 -15.91 -11.53
C ALA A 304 -6.42 -16.49 -10.47
N SER A 305 -6.26 -17.78 -10.17
CA SER A 305 -6.76 -18.42 -8.95
C SER A 305 -5.82 -18.14 -7.78
N GLY A 306 -5.57 -16.86 -7.46
CA GLY A 306 -4.66 -16.45 -6.40
C GLY A 306 -5.34 -15.53 -5.39
N GLY A 307 -4.63 -15.19 -4.31
CA GLY A 307 -5.09 -14.22 -3.31
C GLY A 307 -5.31 -12.82 -3.89
N VAL A 308 -5.84 -11.92 -3.06
CA VAL A 308 -6.07 -10.50 -3.44
C VAL A 308 -4.79 -9.85 -3.98
N GLY A 309 -3.65 -10.15 -3.36
CA GLY A 309 -2.35 -9.64 -3.79
C GLY A 309 -2.01 -10.00 -5.23
N GLN A 310 -2.20 -11.26 -5.64
CA GLN A 310 -1.90 -11.70 -7.01
C GLN A 310 -2.82 -11.03 -8.04
N GLN A 311 -4.11 -10.88 -7.71
CA GLN A 311 -5.08 -10.24 -8.59
C GLN A 311 -4.73 -8.76 -8.86
N LEU A 312 -4.24 -8.03 -7.86
CA LEU A 312 -3.84 -6.62 -7.97
C LEU A 312 -2.60 -6.40 -8.87
N PHE A 313 -1.79 -7.43 -9.10
CA PHE A 313 -0.63 -7.36 -10.00
C PHE A 313 -0.94 -7.80 -11.44
N ALA A 314 -2.16 -8.24 -11.71
CA ALA A 314 -2.57 -8.63 -13.06
C ALA A 314 -2.34 -7.47 -14.06
N GLY A 315 -1.62 -7.76 -15.14
CA GLY A 315 -1.29 -6.79 -16.18
C GLY A 315 -0.13 -5.83 -15.84
N THR A 316 0.54 -5.93 -14.69
CA THR A 316 1.76 -5.19 -14.41
C THR A 316 2.89 -5.63 -15.35
N ASP A 317 3.63 -4.66 -15.90
CA ASP A 317 4.73 -4.92 -16.85
C ASP A 317 6.00 -5.34 -16.13
N PRO A 318 6.48 -6.59 -16.29
CA PRO A 318 7.71 -7.06 -15.69
C PRO A 318 8.97 -6.67 -16.49
N SER A 319 8.84 -6.06 -17.67
CA SER A 319 9.95 -5.77 -18.60
C SER A 319 10.53 -4.37 -18.47
N LEU A 320 10.21 -3.64 -17.39
CA LEU A 320 10.65 -2.27 -17.19
C LEU A 320 12.18 -2.15 -17.15
N THR A 321 12.72 -1.15 -17.85
CA THR A 321 14.14 -0.79 -17.84
C THR A 321 14.34 0.71 -17.61
N TRP A 322 15.52 1.09 -17.13
CA TRP A 322 15.91 2.49 -16.94
C TRP A 322 15.81 3.30 -18.25
N GLN A 323 16.25 2.68 -19.36
CA GLN A 323 16.38 3.32 -20.65
C GLN A 323 15.05 3.58 -21.35
N GLU A 324 14.05 2.73 -21.10
CA GLU A 324 12.75 2.83 -21.77
C GLU A 324 11.70 3.51 -20.90
N THR A 325 11.68 3.17 -19.60
CA THR A 325 10.59 3.57 -18.71
C THR A 325 10.67 5.05 -18.34
N LEU A 326 11.84 5.58 -17.98
CA LEU A 326 11.97 6.97 -17.58
C LEU A 326 11.70 7.94 -18.74
N PRO A 327 12.25 7.74 -19.97
CA PRO A 327 11.89 8.57 -21.11
C PRO A 327 10.41 8.48 -21.49
N TRP A 328 9.78 7.30 -21.33
CA TRP A 328 8.34 7.16 -21.53
C TRP A 328 7.55 7.98 -20.50
N LEU A 329 7.87 7.88 -19.20
CA LEU A 329 7.23 8.69 -18.16
C LEU A 329 7.35 10.20 -18.45
N ALA A 330 8.52 10.68 -18.87
CA ALA A 330 8.76 12.08 -19.19
C ALA A 330 7.88 12.62 -20.34
N LYS A 331 7.36 11.74 -21.19
CA LYS A 331 6.42 12.12 -22.27
C LYS A 331 4.96 12.24 -21.77
N HIS A 332 4.63 11.66 -20.62
CA HIS A 332 3.25 11.56 -20.15
C HIS A 332 2.98 12.35 -18.87
N THR A 333 4.02 12.87 -18.19
CA THR A 333 3.86 13.72 -17.02
C THR A 333 5.05 14.65 -16.83
N ASP A 334 4.76 15.89 -16.40
CA ASP A 334 5.76 16.87 -15.97
C ASP A 334 5.97 16.81 -14.44
N LEU A 335 5.23 15.97 -13.74
CA LEU A 335 5.39 15.82 -12.31
C LEU A 335 6.73 15.16 -11.96
N PRO A 336 7.40 15.58 -10.89
CA PRO A 336 8.64 14.95 -10.41
C PRO A 336 8.47 13.45 -10.22
N ILE A 337 9.48 12.67 -10.54
CA ILE A 337 9.50 11.21 -10.36
C ILE A 337 10.26 10.85 -9.09
N VAL A 338 9.65 10.01 -8.29
CA VAL A 338 10.26 9.33 -7.14
C VAL A 338 10.27 7.83 -7.43
N LEU A 339 11.42 7.18 -7.33
CA LEU A 339 11.53 5.74 -7.56
C LEU A 339 11.41 4.99 -6.24
N LYS A 340 10.47 4.05 -6.15
CA LYS A 340 10.23 3.26 -4.93
C LYS A 340 10.64 1.82 -5.11
N GLY A 341 11.26 1.26 -4.06
CA GLY A 341 11.61 -0.15 -4.01
C GLY A 341 13.09 -0.42 -4.28
N LEU A 342 13.94 0.59 -4.10
CA LEU A 342 15.38 0.40 -4.23
C LEU A 342 15.92 -0.31 -2.98
N GLN A 343 16.71 -1.36 -3.21
CA GLN A 343 17.20 -2.25 -2.16
C GLN A 343 18.72 -2.42 -2.16
N THR A 344 19.40 -1.72 -3.06
CA THR A 344 20.86 -1.74 -3.21
C THR A 344 21.39 -0.31 -3.39
N HIS A 345 22.64 -0.07 -2.99
CA HIS A 345 23.30 1.20 -3.22
C HIS A 345 23.59 1.44 -4.71
N GLU A 346 23.79 0.39 -5.50
CA GLU A 346 23.99 0.47 -6.94
C GLU A 346 22.76 1.07 -7.64
N ASP A 347 21.55 0.61 -7.30
CA ASP A 347 20.32 1.16 -7.87
C ASP A 347 20.09 2.61 -7.41
N ALA A 348 20.39 2.92 -6.16
CA ALA A 348 20.33 4.30 -5.66
C ALA A 348 21.32 5.21 -6.43
N TYR A 349 22.53 4.73 -6.69
CA TYR A 349 23.50 5.44 -7.50
C TYR A 349 22.99 5.63 -8.94
N LEU A 350 22.46 4.59 -9.58
CA LEU A 350 21.86 4.68 -10.93
C LEU A 350 20.72 5.71 -10.95
N ALA A 351 19.82 5.69 -9.96
CA ALA A 351 18.76 6.68 -9.86
C ALA A 351 19.31 8.13 -9.85
N SER A 352 20.45 8.36 -9.14
CA SER A 352 21.09 9.67 -9.06
C SER A 352 21.65 10.19 -10.39
N LEU A 353 21.86 9.31 -11.36
CA LEU A 353 22.31 9.67 -12.71
C LEU A 353 21.17 10.16 -13.60
N HIS A 354 19.91 9.99 -13.18
CA HIS A 354 18.72 10.40 -13.91
C HIS A 354 18.11 11.72 -13.40
N THR A 355 18.89 12.52 -12.66
CA THR A 355 18.49 13.89 -12.32
C THR A 355 18.55 14.78 -13.56
N PRO A 356 17.67 15.79 -13.74
CA PRO A 356 16.66 16.26 -12.78
C PRO A 356 15.30 15.56 -12.87
N GLN A 357 15.10 14.58 -13.75
CA GLN A 357 13.80 13.89 -13.91
C GLN A 357 13.44 13.11 -12.63
N VAL A 358 14.38 12.32 -12.12
CA VAL A 358 14.25 11.67 -10.81
C VAL A 358 14.67 12.66 -9.74
N LYS A 359 13.78 12.93 -8.78
CA LYS A 359 14.00 13.89 -7.69
C LYS A 359 14.19 13.21 -6.34
N GLY A 360 13.74 11.96 -6.20
CA GLY A 360 13.86 11.23 -4.94
C GLY A 360 13.76 9.73 -5.13
N ILE A 361 14.14 9.02 -4.08
CA ILE A 361 14.06 7.56 -4.00
C ILE A 361 13.44 7.14 -2.66
N ILE A 362 12.64 6.09 -2.69
CA ILE A 362 12.12 5.42 -1.49
C ILE A 362 12.82 4.06 -1.39
N LEU A 363 13.69 3.92 -0.40
CA LEU A 363 14.29 2.65 -0.04
C LEU A 363 13.23 1.78 0.63
N SER A 364 12.99 0.61 0.06
CA SER A 364 11.86 -0.22 0.44
C SER A 364 12.07 -1.65 -0.05
N ASN A 365 11.70 -2.64 0.75
CA ASN A 365 11.51 -4.03 0.33
C ASN A 365 10.02 -4.39 0.29
N HIS A 366 9.15 -3.40 -0.01
CA HIS A 366 7.69 -3.54 -0.05
C HIS A 366 7.08 -4.01 1.29
N GLY A 367 7.75 -3.71 2.40
CA GLY A 367 7.32 -4.20 3.72
C GLY A 367 7.41 -5.72 3.87
N GLY A 368 8.32 -6.37 3.14
CA GLY A 368 8.51 -7.82 3.09
C GLY A 368 7.46 -8.55 2.25
N ARG A 369 6.80 -7.87 1.31
CA ARG A 369 5.66 -8.43 0.53
C ARG A 369 6.03 -8.86 -0.89
N ALA A 370 7.25 -8.59 -1.35
CA ALA A 370 7.75 -8.97 -2.67
C ALA A 370 8.74 -10.14 -2.57
N SER A 371 9.96 -9.91 -2.13
CA SER A 371 10.94 -10.97 -1.88
C SER A 371 11.14 -11.14 -0.38
N ASP A 372 11.04 -12.34 0.15
CA ASP A 372 11.47 -12.62 1.51
C ASP A 372 13.01 -12.64 1.57
N THR A 373 13.56 -12.44 2.75
CA THR A 373 15.00 -12.27 2.99
C THR A 373 15.65 -11.08 2.28
N ALA A 374 14.87 -10.21 1.64
CA ALA A 374 15.35 -8.93 1.11
C ALA A 374 15.78 -8.00 2.26
N PRO A 375 16.83 -7.15 2.05
CA PRO A 375 17.38 -6.32 3.11
C PRO A 375 16.36 -5.28 3.58
N PRO A 376 16.35 -4.93 4.88
CA PRO A 376 15.61 -3.79 5.39
C PRO A 376 16.12 -2.47 4.75
N ALA A 377 15.21 -1.53 4.50
CA ALA A 377 15.53 -0.25 3.88
C ALA A 377 16.65 0.53 4.60
N VAL A 378 16.76 0.40 5.92
CA VAL A 378 17.80 1.05 6.71
C VAL A 378 19.20 0.49 6.42
N TYR A 379 19.31 -0.77 5.99
CA TYR A 379 20.60 -1.32 5.53
C TYR A 379 21.02 -0.70 4.21
N THR A 380 20.11 -0.61 3.25
CA THR A 380 20.37 0.11 1.99
C THR A 380 20.77 1.57 2.24
N LEU A 381 20.16 2.22 3.24
CA LEU A 381 20.52 3.58 3.64
C LEU A 381 21.96 3.67 4.17
N LEU A 382 22.39 2.69 4.97
CA LEU A 382 23.78 2.58 5.44
C LEU A 382 24.76 2.28 4.31
N GLU A 383 24.38 1.43 3.35
CA GLU A 383 25.19 1.14 2.15
C GLU A 383 25.38 2.38 1.26
N ILE A 384 24.33 3.18 1.04
CA ILE A 384 24.45 4.46 0.32
C ILE A 384 25.47 5.36 1.03
N ARG A 385 25.38 5.48 2.34
CA ARG A 385 26.36 6.26 3.13
C ARG A 385 27.77 5.77 2.99
N LYS A 386 27.96 4.46 2.87
CA LYS A 386 29.30 3.83 2.75
C LYS A 386 29.87 3.94 1.35
N TYR A 387 29.07 3.70 0.31
CA TYR A 387 29.56 3.47 -1.06
C TYR A 387 29.30 4.64 -2.04
N CYS A 388 28.23 5.43 -1.84
CA CYS A 388 27.84 6.51 -2.74
C CYS A 388 27.11 7.65 -2.01
N PRO A 389 27.76 8.28 -1.00
CA PRO A 389 27.14 9.35 -0.23
C PRO A 389 26.70 10.56 -1.07
N GLU A 390 27.25 10.75 -2.25
CA GLU A 390 26.85 11.78 -3.22
C GLU A 390 25.40 11.64 -3.70
N VAL A 391 24.72 10.52 -3.43
CA VAL A 391 23.30 10.35 -3.72
C VAL A 391 22.46 11.33 -2.90
N PHE A 392 22.85 11.59 -1.63
CA PHE A 392 22.15 12.54 -0.76
C PHE A 392 22.22 14.00 -1.25
N ASP A 393 23.23 14.35 -2.05
CA ASP A 393 23.36 15.69 -2.61
C ASP A 393 22.49 15.89 -3.87
N LYS A 394 22.04 14.79 -4.49
CA LYS A 394 21.33 14.80 -5.78
C LYS A 394 19.86 14.44 -5.67
N LEU A 395 19.51 13.57 -4.71
CA LEU A 395 18.19 13.01 -4.53
C LEU A 395 17.72 13.14 -3.08
N GLU A 396 16.45 13.41 -2.88
CA GLU A 396 15.86 13.18 -1.58
C GLU A 396 15.68 11.68 -1.36
N VAL A 397 16.16 11.18 -0.22
CA VAL A 397 16.10 9.77 0.14
C VAL A 397 15.05 9.57 1.21
N TYR A 398 14.13 8.66 0.97
CA TYR A 398 13.07 8.27 1.90
C TYR A 398 13.19 6.79 2.23
N VAL A 399 12.62 6.37 3.37
CA VAL A 399 12.58 4.97 3.79
C VAL A 399 11.16 4.57 4.12
N ASP A 400 10.78 3.33 3.83
CA ASP A 400 9.59 2.73 4.42
C ASP A 400 9.84 1.27 4.83
N GLY A 401 8.90 0.70 5.58
CA GLY A 401 8.99 -0.65 6.10
C GLY A 401 9.53 -0.73 7.53
N GLY A 402 8.74 -1.32 8.41
CA GLY A 402 9.15 -1.62 9.78
C GLY A 402 9.09 -0.46 10.78
N ILE A 403 8.67 0.72 10.39
CA ILE A 403 8.50 1.86 11.30
C ILE A 403 7.32 1.61 12.25
N LYS A 404 7.62 1.45 13.54
CA LYS A 404 6.63 1.23 14.60
C LYS A 404 6.73 2.24 15.74
N ARG A 405 7.87 2.90 15.91
CA ARG A 405 8.17 3.83 16.99
C ARG A 405 8.75 5.14 16.47
N GLY A 406 8.55 6.23 17.20
CA GLY A 406 9.21 7.49 16.89
C GLY A 406 10.73 7.42 16.95
N THR A 407 11.30 6.50 17.74
CA THR A 407 12.75 6.24 17.74
C THR A 407 13.24 5.65 16.41
N ASP A 408 12.41 4.84 15.70
CA ASP A 408 12.75 4.31 14.38
C ASP A 408 12.81 5.45 13.36
N VAL A 409 11.82 6.38 13.45
CA VAL A 409 11.79 7.62 12.66
C VAL A 409 13.10 8.40 12.83
N VAL A 410 13.46 8.72 14.07
CA VAL A 410 14.68 9.49 14.38
C VAL A 410 15.93 8.80 13.85
N LYS A 411 16.05 7.49 13.97
CA LYS A 411 17.21 6.73 13.48
C LYS A 411 17.37 6.82 11.97
N ALA A 412 16.28 6.67 11.24
CA ALA A 412 16.29 6.83 9.78
C ALA A 412 16.67 8.26 9.35
N LEU A 413 16.11 9.28 10.01
CA LEU A 413 16.45 10.68 9.77
C LEU A 413 17.91 10.98 10.07
N CYS A 414 18.46 10.45 11.17
CA CYS A 414 19.88 10.58 11.51
C CYS A 414 20.81 9.96 10.45
N LEU A 415 20.36 8.98 9.72
CA LEU A 415 21.09 8.34 8.62
C LEU A 415 20.96 9.08 7.28
N GLY A 416 20.17 10.14 7.19
CA GLY A 416 20.01 10.97 6.01
C GLY A 416 18.71 10.76 5.25
N ALA A 417 17.79 9.95 5.78
CA ALA A 417 16.43 9.94 5.25
C ALA A 417 15.76 11.31 5.46
N LYS A 418 15.08 11.81 4.45
CA LYS A 418 14.32 13.08 4.52
C LYS A 418 12.99 12.91 5.24
N ALA A 419 12.37 11.74 5.06
CA ALA A 419 11.15 11.34 5.74
C ALA A 419 11.02 9.80 5.75
N VAL A 420 10.10 9.28 6.57
CA VAL A 420 9.81 7.86 6.69
C VAL A 420 8.34 7.56 6.38
N GLY A 421 8.09 6.41 5.76
CA GLY A 421 6.76 5.97 5.38
C GLY A 421 6.21 4.88 6.29
N ILE A 422 4.93 4.97 6.61
CA ILE A 422 4.15 3.91 7.25
C ILE A 422 3.09 3.37 6.28
N GLY A 423 3.07 2.06 6.06
CA GLY A 423 2.04 1.40 5.24
C GLY A 423 0.95 0.81 6.12
N ARG A 424 1.19 -0.42 6.60
CA ARG A 424 0.25 -1.16 7.46
C ARG A 424 -0.17 -0.40 8.72
N GLY A 425 0.72 0.41 9.32
CA GLY A 425 0.36 1.20 10.49
C GLY A 425 -0.82 2.14 10.25
N ALA A 426 -0.90 2.77 9.09
CA ALA A 426 -2.05 3.61 8.72
C ALA A 426 -3.32 2.78 8.44
N LEU A 427 -3.19 1.61 7.78
CA LEU A 427 -4.31 0.70 7.55
C LEU A 427 -4.86 0.12 8.86
N TRP A 428 -3.98 -0.21 9.82
CA TRP A 428 -4.38 -0.66 11.15
C TRP A 428 -5.10 0.44 11.93
N GLY A 429 -4.60 1.67 11.88
CA GLY A 429 -5.28 2.83 12.45
C GLY A 429 -6.68 2.99 11.85
N LEU A 430 -6.77 2.94 10.53
CA LEU A 430 -8.05 3.04 9.81
C LEU A 430 -9.02 1.92 10.23
N ALA A 431 -8.54 0.69 10.32
CA ALA A 431 -9.35 -0.46 10.74
C ALA A 431 -9.78 -0.38 12.20
N ALA A 432 -8.91 0.10 13.09
CA ALA A 432 -9.19 0.18 14.53
C ALA A 432 -10.20 1.28 14.90
N GLY A 433 -10.28 2.39 14.12
CA GLY A 433 -11.13 3.50 14.49
C GLY A 433 -11.36 4.54 13.39
N GLY A 434 -11.34 4.10 12.13
CA GLY A 434 -11.57 5.02 10.99
C GLY A 434 -10.56 6.15 10.95
N VAL A 435 -11.04 7.34 10.67
CA VAL A 435 -10.20 8.57 10.60
C VAL A 435 -9.46 8.84 11.91
N ASP A 436 -10.13 8.68 13.05
CA ASP A 436 -9.54 8.94 14.37
C ASP A 436 -8.48 7.91 14.74
N GLY A 437 -8.62 6.65 14.29
CA GLY A 437 -7.59 5.63 14.45
C GLY A 437 -6.32 5.97 13.66
N VAL A 438 -6.43 6.52 12.44
CA VAL A 438 -5.27 7.01 11.68
C VAL A 438 -4.67 8.25 12.35
N ARG A 439 -5.50 9.19 12.84
CA ARG A 439 -5.01 10.35 13.63
C ARG A 439 -4.23 9.89 14.85
N ARG A 440 -4.74 8.88 15.57
CA ARG A 440 -4.03 8.33 16.73
C ARG A 440 -2.69 7.69 16.35
N THR A 441 -2.63 6.96 15.26
CA THR A 441 -1.38 6.38 14.73
C THR A 441 -0.33 7.47 14.48
N LEU A 442 -0.71 8.54 13.78
CA LEU A 442 0.19 9.66 13.48
C LEU A 442 0.58 10.42 14.74
N GLN A 443 -0.35 10.62 15.68
CA GLN A 443 -0.10 11.30 16.96
C GLN A 443 0.93 10.54 17.79
N ILE A 444 0.79 9.21 17.95
CA ILE A 444 1.74 8.37 18.69
C ILE A 444 3.15 8.54 18.10
N LEU A 445 3.29 8.40 16.80
CA LEU A 445 4.59 8.52 16.13
C LEU A 445 5.18 9.95 16.27
N ALA A 446 4.34 10.99 16.14
CA ALA A 446 4.78 12.37 16.31
C ALA A 446 5.29 12.64 17.73
N ASP A 447 4.54 12.23 18.75
CA ASP A 447 4.89 12.44 20.16
C ASP A 447 6.15 11.67 20.55
N GLU A 448 6.27 10.41 20.12
CA GLU A 448 7.46 9.60 20.33
C GLU A 448 8.69 10.18 19.61
N THR A 449 8.52 10.72 18.39
CA THR A 449 9.61 11.37 17.63
C THR A 449 10.08 12.63 18.35
N LYS A 450 9.14 13.51 18.76
CA LYS A 450 9.48 14.70 19.56
C LYS A 450 10.18 14.35 20.84
N THR A 451 9.71 13.32 21.54
CA THR A 451 10.34 12.86 22.79
C THR A 451 11.77 12.39 22.54
N ALA A 452 12.00 11.57 21.51
CA ALA A 452 13.33 11.09 21.17
C ALA A 452 14.27 12.24 20.77
N MET A 453 13.81 13.20 19.97
CA MET A 453 14.60 14.38 19.58
C MET A 453 14.98 15.22 20.81
N ARG A 454 14.04 15.46 21.73
CA ARG A 454 14.32 16.20 22.98
C ARG A 454 15.37 15.51 23.83
N LEU A 455 15.28 14.18 23.99
CA LEU A 455 16.27 13.39 24.72
C LEU A 455 17.66 13.38 24.04
N LEU A 456 17.70 13.62 22.74
CA LEU A 456 18.96 13.81 22.00
C LEU A 456 19.47 15.27 22.06
N GLY A 457 18.69 16.20 22.58
CA GLY A 457 19.00 17.63 22.60
C GLY A 457 18.90 18.27 21.22
N VAL A 458 17.94 17.83 20.40
CA VAL A 458 17.76 18.31 19.01
C VAL A 458 16.42 19.00 18.88
N GLU A 459 16.43 20.26 18.40
CA GLU A 459 15.25 21.11 18.30
C GLU A 459 14.45 20.91 17.01
N THR A 460 15.13 20.62 15.88
CA THR A 460 14.51 20.54 14.55
C THR A 460 15.02 19.33 13.78
N VAL A 461 14.22 18.84 12.83
CA VAL A 461 14.52 17.63 12.05
C VAL A 461 15.82 17.75 11.27
N ASP A 462 16.10 18.92 10.69
CA ASP A 462 17.31 19.20 9.90
C ASP A 462 18.62 19.14 10.71
N LYS A 463 18.54 19.26 12.06
CA LYS A 463 19.70 19.12 12.93
C LYS A 463 20.03 17.67 13.30
N LEU A 464 19.16 16.71 12.96
CA LEU A 464 19.43 15.30 13.14
C LEU A 464 20.58 14.85 12.22
N GLY A 465 21.44 13.99 12.73
CA GLY A 465 22.56 13.47 11.97
C GLY A 465 23.25 12.28 12.64
N PRO A 466 24.25 11.68 11.99
CA PRO A 466 24.92 10.45 12.44
C PRO A 466 25.53 10.55 13.84
N GLN A 467 25.88 11.75 14.29
CA GLN A 467 26.42 11.99 15.64
C GLN A 467 25.44 11.63 16.77
N HIS A 468 24.16 11.54 16.47
CA HIS A 468 23.11 11.23 17.45
C HIS A 468 22.80 9.74 17.59
N ILE A 469 23.49 8.89 16.80
CA ILE A 469 23.26 7.44 16.80
C ILE A 469 24.58 6.66 16.84
N ASN A 470 24.49 5.37 17.21
CA ASN A 470 25.56 4.40 17.08
C ASN A 470 25.05 3.25 16.20
N THR A 471 25.67 3.10 15.04
CA THR A 471 25.28 2.15 13.98
C THR A 471 26.15 0.91 13.91
N ARG A 472 27.18 0.80 14.78
CA ARG A 472 28.21 -0.24 14.68
C ARG A 472 27.67 -1.67 14.54
N MET A 473 26.60 -2.01 15.25
CA MET A 473 26.00 -3.36 15.14
C MET A 473 25.29 -3.55 13.78
N ALA A 474 24.57 -2.52 13.30
CA ALA A 474 23.88 -2.57 12.02
C ALA A 474 24.89 -2.64 10.86
N GLU A 475 26.00 -1.88 10.93
CA GLU A 475 27.03 -1.85 9.90
C GLU A 475 27.77 -3.19 9.71
N GLN A 476 27.75 -4.07 10.69
CA GLN A 476 28.30 -5.43 10.58
C GLN A 476 27.43 -6.37 9.74
N GLN A 477 26.20 -5.96 9.43
CA GLN A 477 25.19 -6.79 8.76
C GLN A 477 24.90 -6.32 7.32
N ILE A 478 25.39 -5.14 6.92
CA ILE A 478 25.21 -4.64 5.55
C ILE A 478 26.18 -5.31 4.59
N TYR A 479 25.89 -5.18 3.29
CA TYR A 479 26.80 -5.64 2.25
C TYR A 479 28.22 -5.07 2.44
N ASP A 480 29.23 -5.95 2.34
CA ASP A 480 30.65 -5.61 2.56
C ASP A 480 31.56 -6.01 1.37
N GLY A 481 30.96 -6.25 0.20
CA GLY A 481 31.69 -6.55 -1.04
C GLY A 481 32.17 -5.28 -1.78
N PRO A 482 32.72 -5.44 -2.99
CA PRO A 482 33.09 -4.34 -3.86
C PRO A 482 31.87 -3.46 -4.18
N SER A 483 32.07 -2.13 -4.30
CA SER A 483 30.96 -1.20 -4.57
C SER A 483 30.26 -1.42 -5.92
N GLY A 484 30.89 -2.06 -6.88
CA GLY A 484 30.33 -2.26 -8.24
C GLY A 484 30.19 -0.98 -9.08
N LEU A 485 30.35 0.20 -8.49
CA LEU A 485 30.03 1.49 -9.11
C LEU A 485 30.90 1.86 -10.31
N ASP A 486 32.16 1.41 -10.35
CA ASP A 486 33.05 1.71 -11.47
C ASP A 486 32.59 1.09 -12.80
N SER A 487 31.99 -0.10 -12.73
CA SER A 487 31.38 -0.74 -13.90
C SER A 487 30.17 0.04 -14.38
N LEU A 488 29.31 0.48 -13.46
CA LEU A 488 28.12 1.27 -13.75
C LEU A 488 28.47 2.63 -14.36
N ARG A 489 29.50 3.32 -13.82
CA ARG A 489 30.01 4.58 -14.37
C ARG A 489 30.50 4.43 -15.81
N ARG A 490 31.18 3.33 -16.14
CA ARG A 490 31.67 3.06 -17.52
C ARG A 490 30.50 2.81 -18.49
N VAL A 491 29.55 1.97 -18.10
CA VAL A 491 28.38 1.63 -18.92
C VAL A 491 27.51 2.86 -19.19
N PHE A 492 27.32 3.70 -18.20
CA PHE A 492 26.51 4.92 -18.34
C PHE A 492 27.20 5.96 -19.24
N ARG A 493 28.53 6.17 -19.07
CA ARG A 493 29.31 7.07 -19.94
C ARG A 493 29.40 6.60 -21.40
N ALA A 494 29.36 5.31 -21.66
CA ALA A 494 29.39 4.78 -23.02
C ALA A 494 28.03 4.90 -23.75
N LYS A 495 26.97 5.29 -23.06
CA LYS A 495 25.61 5.44 -23.61
C LYS A 495 25.13 6.90 -23.70
N LEU A 496 25.92 7.85 -23.16
CA LEU A 496 25.81 9.29 -23.40
C LEU A 496 26.62 9.71 -24.65
#